data_7467e797f2b2f5d2902a07bd1fd70dd2
#
_entry.id   7467e797f2b2f5d2902a07bd1fd70dd2
#
_cell.length_a   1.000
_cell.length_b   1.000
_cell.length_c   1.000
_cell.angle_alpha   90.00
_cell.angle_beta   90.00
_cell.angle_gamma   90.00
#
_symmetry.space_group_name_H-M   'P 1'
#
loop_
_entity.id
_entity.type
_entity.pdbx_description
1 polymer ?
#
loop_
_entity_poly.entity_id
_entity_poly.type
_entity_poly.pdbx_seq_one_letter_code
_entity_poly.pdbx_strand_id
1 'polypeptide(L)'
;MAKFRVTYATLSADNEELHEAYEQGVRTARSWLGQTFPTVVDGQPRTDGPTFTLVSPNDANLTLGTFHAASERDVDDAVAAAKAAFPAWSGTPWRERVALLRRAADVISERSNELAALMSMEVGKNRLEALGDVEEAADLIRYYCQQMDDNDGFAHQMGQLSDNEHTRSVLKPYGVWAVISPFNFPMALAAGPAGGALVAGNTVVFKPSPQGSFTGYKLYECLRDAGLPSGVFHYLPGGDEVGAAIVRHPGVDGITFTGSYQVGMEIYKRFASQYPKPTVIEMGGKNPAIVSAKADLDLAADGIMRSAFGFSGQKCSACSRVYVERPVLEELTAKLAERARQVVVGDPVERQVYMGPVIDQEAVDRFREAVDEARRDGTVVAGGEVLKGGGDGPPEGNYVAPTVVTVPPNHRLFKQELFVPFVAVAGVDSLEEALQLANDTEYGLTAGFYSTDDAEVQRFLGEIEAGVVYVNRRAGATTGAWPGVQPFGGWKGSGSSGKAGGGLYYVQQFMREQSQTVID
;
A
#
# COMPACT_ATOMS: atom_id res chain seq x y z
N MET A 1 -7.43 23.08 20.64
CA MET A 1 -8.38 22.06 20.18
C MET A 1 -7.57 20.88 19.70
N ALA A 2 -7.86 19.64 20.13
CA ALA A 2 -7.19 18.49 19.57
C ALA A 2 -7.53 18.45 18.07
N LYS A 3 -6.51 18.46 17.19
CA LYS A 3 -6.72 18.30 15.74
C LYS A 3 -7.48 16.99 15.53
N PHE A 4 -8.56 17.01 14.78
CA PHE A 4 -9.30 15.82 14.37
C PHE A 4 -8.32 14.90 13.64
N ARG A 5 -8.16 13.67 14.17
CA ARG A 5 -7.25 12.69 13.57
C ARG A 5 -7.94 12.04 12.39
N VAL A 6 -7.38 12.24 11.20
CA VAL A 6 -7.86 11.62 9.97
C VAL A 6 -7.35 10.18 9.92
N THR A 7 -8.28 9.23 9.83
CA THR A 7 -8.01 7.79 9.59
C THR A 7 -9.13 7.24 8.70
N TYR A 8 -8.96 6.09 8.08
CA TYR A 8 -10.03 5.44 7.31
C TYR A 8 -11.33 5.19 8.11
N ALA A 9 -11.25 5.14 9.43
CA ALA A 9 -12.40 4.97 10.31
C ALA A 9 -13.09 6.30 10.70
N THR A 10 -12.36 7.42 10.66
CA THR A 10 -12.86 8.73 11.08
C THR A 10 -13.25 9.64 9.92
N LEU A 11 -12.84 9.32 8.68
CA LEU A 11 -13.27 10.00 7.47
C LEU A 11 -14.77 9.79 7.25
N SER A 12 -15.51 10.88 7.13
CA SER A 12 -16.95 10.88 6.88
C SER A 12 -17.28 11.71 5.65
N ALA A 13 -18.12 11.16 4.77
CA ALA A 13 -18.61 11.86 3.59
C ALA A 13 -19.58 13.03 3.91
N ASP A 14 -20.00 13.14 5.17
CA ASP A 14 -20.92 14.22 5.62
C ASP A 14 -20.18 15.45 6.18
N ASN A 15 -18.84 15.46 6.17
CA ASN A 15 -18.03 16.56 6.70
C ASN A 15 -17.81 17.64 5.64
N GLU A 16 -18.54 18.74 5.74
CA GLU A 16 -18.49 19.87 4.79
C GLU A 16 -17.13 20.57 4.78
N GLU A 17 -16.52 20.82 5.95
CA GLU A 17 -15.20 21.47 6.06
C GLU A 17 -14.11 20.64 5.35
N LEU A 18 -14.20 19.32 5.44
CA LEU A 18 -13.30 18.42 4.72
C LEU A 18 -13.44 18.59 3.20
N HIS A 19 -14.68 18.65 2.72
CA HIS A 19 -14.93 18.80 1.28
C HIS A 19 -14.49 20.17 0.75
N GLU A 20 -14.73 21.26 1.49
CA GLU A 20 -14.25 22.60 1.12
C GLU A 20 -12.73 22.66 1.06
N ALA A 21 -12.04 22.08 2.04
CA ALA A 21 -10.58 21.98 2.06
C ALA A 21 -10.05 21.16 0.88
N TYR A 22 -10.69 20.02 0.57
CA TYR A 22 -10.33 19.19 -0.57
C TYR A 22 -10.52 19.93 -1.91
N GLU A 23 -11.62 20.68 -2.11
CA GLU A 23 -11.84 21.50 -3.31
C GLU A 23 -10.74 22.56 -3.50
N GLN A 24 -10.24 23.13 -2.40
CA GLN A 24 -9.08 24.02 -2.47
C GLN A 24 -7.83 23.23 -2.90
N GLY A 25 -7.64 22.01 -2.37
CA GLY A 25 -6.58 21.09 -2.78
C GLY A 25 -6.63 20.77 -4.29
N VAL A 26 -7.84 20.54 -4.84
CA VAL A 26 -8.03 20.31 -6.28
C VAL A 26 -7.55 21.50 -7.11
N ARG A 27 -7.88 22.73 -6.71
CA ARG A 27 -7.40 23.95 -7.41
C ARG A 27 -5.87 24.02 -7.40
N THR A 28 -5.25 23.75 -6.27
CA THR A 28 -3.79 23.73 -6.13
C THR A 28 -3.17 22.62 -6.99
N ALA A 29 -3.64 21.39 -6.88
CA ALA A 29 -3.10 20.25 -7.63
C ALA A 29 -3.24 20.45 -9.15
N ARG A 30 -4.35 21.02 -9.62
CA ARG A 30 -4.53 21.34 -11.04
C ARG A 30 -3.52 22.37 -11.56
N SER A 31 -3.00 23.26 -10.71
CA SER A 31 -1.95 24.21 -11.12
C SER A 31 -0.60 23.56 -11.39
N TRP A 32 -0.40 22.32 -10.95
CA TRP A 32 0.83 21.55 -11.18
C TRP A 32 0.81 20.72 -12.47
N LEU A 33 -0.37 20.54 -13.07
CA LEU A 33 -0.53 19.68 -14.24
C LEU A 33 0.19 20.21 -15.48
N GLY A 34 0.57 19.29 -16.36
CA GLY A 34 1.20 19.58 -17.66
C GLY A 34 2.67 20.03 -17.58
N GLN A 35 3.26 20.05 -16.39
CA GLN A 35 4.66 20.38 -16.18
C GLN A 35 5.58 19.20 -16.49
N THR A 36 6.90 19.49 -16.64
CA THR A 36 7.94 18.48 -16.79
C THR A 36 8.72 18.34 -15.48
N PHE A 37 8.89 17.11 -15.03
CA PHE A 37 9.51 16.77 -13.74
C PHE A 37 10.82 15.99 -13.95
N PRO A 38 11.89 16.33 -13.22
CA PRO A 38 13.19 15.69 -13.36
C PRO A 38 13.27 14.39 -12.55
N THR A 39 14.22 13.54 -12.88
CA THR A 39 14.89 12.65 -11.94
C THR A 39 15.70 13.50 -10.95
N VAL A 40 15.81 13.08 -9.67
CA VAL A 40 16.56 13.85 -8.67
C VAL A 40 17.64 12.98 -8.03
N VAL A 41 18.88 13.39 -8.21
CA VAL A 41 20.07 12.73 -7.65
C VAL A 41 20.87 13.75 -6.85
N ASP A 42 21.17 13.45 -5.59
CA ASP A 42 21.91 14.35 -4.67
C ASP A 42 21.29 15.76 -4.56
N GLY A 43 19.95 15.82 -4.52
CA GLY A 43 19.20 17.07 -4.51
C GLY A 43 19.25 17.86 -5.83
N GLN A 44 19.92 17.33 -6.87
CA GLN A 44 20.08 18.00 -8.16
C GLN A 44 19.12 17.40 -9.21
N PRO A 45 18.39 18.25 -9.97
CA PRO A 45 17.52 17.80 -11.03
C PRO A 45 18.34 17.26 -12.21
N ARG A 46 17.90 16.16 -12.81
CA ARG A 46 18.45 15.56 -14.03
C ARG A 46 17.35 15.55 -15.11
N THR A 47 17.65 16.12 -16.26
CA THR A 47 16.69 16.30 -17.36
C THR A 47 17.22 15.81 -18.71
N ASP A 48 18.28 15.05 -18.74
CA ASP A 48 18.96 14.53 -19.92
C ASP A 48 18.55 13.09 -20.30
N GLY A 49 17.69 12.45 -19.48
CA GLY A 49 17.16 11.11 -19.75
C GLY A 49 15.93 11.09 -20.67
N PRO A 50 15.49 9.89 -21.09
CA PRO A 50 14.22 9.74 -21.81
C PRO A 50 13.05 10.22 -20.97
N THR A 51 11.94 10.57 -21.63
CA THR A 51 10.73 11.04 -20.95
C THR A 51 9.56 10.10 -21.17
N PHE A 52 8.65 10.07 -20.21
CA PHE A 52 7.33 9.46 -20.35
C PHE A 52 6.25 10.44 -19.88
N THR A 53 5.10 10.37 -20.53
CA THR A 53 3.93 11.20 -20.18
C THR A 53 2.96 10.41 -19.34
N LEU A 54 2.54 10.99 -18.22
CA LEU A 54 1.53 10.43 -17.34
C LEU A 54 0.18 11.04 -17.67
N VAL A 55 -0.78 10.18 -18.01
CA VAL A 55 -2.17 10.54 -18.31
C VAL A 55 -3.05 9.99 -17.21
N SER A 56 -4.08 10.73 -16.83
CA SER A 56 -5.02 10.33 -15.79
C SER A 56 -5.82 9.08 -16.22
N PRO A 57 -6.01 8.10 -15.35
CA PRO A 57 -6.94 6.99 -15.62
C PRO A 57 -8.41 7.44 -15.62
N ASN A 58 -8.68 8.62 -15.03
CA ASN A 58 -10.03 9.19 -14.96
C ASN A 58 -10.49 9.75 -16.31
N ASP A 59 -9.55 10.38 -17.06
CA ASP A 59 -9.82 11.04 -18.33
C ASP A 59 -8.60 10.93 -19.25
N ALA A 60 -8.73 10.21 -20.34
CA ALA A 60 -7.68 10.00 -21.34
C ALA A 60 -7.16 11.31 -21.98
N ASN A 61 -7.92 12.41 -21.85
CA ASN A 61 -7.53 13.73 -22.33
C ASN A 61 -6.78 14.56 -21.27
N LEU A 62 -6.70 14.09 -20.03
CA LEU A 62 -6.04 14.80 -18.94
C LEU A 62 -4.58 14.36 -18.79
N THR A 63 -3.68 15.11 -19.38
CA THR A 63 -2.24 14.95 -19.15
C THR A 63 -1.86 15.50 -17.78
N LEU A 64 -1.31 14.65 -16.92
CA LEU A 64 -0.85 15.04 -15.57
C LEU A 64 0.51 15.71 -15.62
N GLY A 65 1.44 15.16 -16.37
CA GLY A 65 2.77 15.71 -16.53
C GLY A 65 3.69 14.82 -17.37
N THR A 66 4.90 15.33 -17.63
CA THR A 66 5.98 14.61 -18.30
C THR A 66 7.12 14.38 -17.31
N PHE A 67 7.67 13.19 -17.26
CA PHE A 67 8.71 12.81 -16.30
C PHE A 67 9.97 12.35 -17.05
N HIS A 68 11.13 12.84 -16.61
CA HIS A 68 12.41 12.30 -17.06
C HIS A 68 12.67 10.98 -16.34
N ALA A 69 12.71 9.87 -17.07
CA ALA A 69 13.05 8.57 -16.51
C ALA A 69 14.54 8.51 -16.15
N ALA A 70 14.84 7.89 -15.01
CA ALA A 70 16.21 7.65 -14.61
C ALA A 70 16.91 6.66 -15.56
N SER A 71 18.17 6.90 -15.83
CA SER A 71 19.07 5.98 -16.56
C SER A 71 19.83 5.06 -15.59
N GLU A 72 20.51 4.04 -16.11
CA GLU A 72 21.46 3.24 -15.29
C GLU A 72 22.54 4.12 -14.66
N ARG A 73 23.01 5.15 -15.36
CA ARG A 73 23.96 6.12 -14.81
C ARG A 73 23.36 6.91 -13.65
N ASP A 74 22.09 7.30 -13.72
CA ASP A 74 21.43 7.98 -12.59
C ASP A 74 21.31 7.06 -11.37
N VAL A 75 21.09 5.76 -11.60
CA VAL A 75 21.10 4.75 -10.52
C VAL A 75 22.50 4.66 -9.90
N ASP A 76 23.57 4.56 -10.71
CA ASP A 76 24.95 4.50 -10.24
C ASP A 76 25.32 5.77 -9.43
N ASP A 77 25.00 6.95 -9.99
CA ASP A 77 25.25 8.25 -9.35
C ASP A 77 24.46 8.39 -8.04
N ALA A 78 23.19 7.97 -7.99
CA ALA A 78 22.35 8.01 -6.80
C ALA A 78 22.88 7.10 -5.69
N VAL A 79 23.28 5.87 -6.03
CA VAL A 79 23.88 4.95 -5.06
C VAL A 79 25.23 5.46 -4.57
N ALA A 80 26.05 6.05 -5.43
CA ALA A 80 27.33 6.65 -5.04
C ALA A 80 27.12 7.83 -4.08
N ALA A 81 26.17 8.74 -4.39
CA ALA A 81 25.82 9.86 -3.54
C ALA A 81 25.22 9.42 -2.18
N ALA A 82 24.33 8.42 -2.22
CA ALA A 82 23.76 7.82 -1.01
C ALA A 82 24.84 7.22 -0.10
N LYS A 83 25.82 6.51 -0.67
CA LYS A 83 26.98 5.98 0.07
C LYS A 83 27.85 7.09 0.65
N ALA A 84 28.07 8.17 -0.08
CA ALA A 84 28.85 9.30 0.38
C ALA A 84 28.16 10.05 1.54
N ALA A 85 26.83 10.17 1.52
CA ALA A 85 26.03 10.80 2.57
C ALA A 85 25.84 9.90 3.81
N PHE A 86 25.92 8.59 3.65
CA PHE A 86 25.62 7.62 4.73
C PHE A 86 26.41 7.83 6.02
N PRO A 87 27.75 8.04 6.02
CA PRO A 87 28.49 8.24 7.29
C PRO A 87 28.00 9.43 8.10
N ALA A 88 27.70 10.55 7.46
CA ALA A 88 27.18 11.74 8.13
C ALA A 88 25.75 11.51 8.65
N TRP A 89 24.87 10.93 7.81
CA TRP A 89 23.49 10.66 8.19
C TRP A 89 23.36 9.62 9.29
N SER A 90 24.05 8.49 9.18
CA SER A 90 24.05 7.44 10.21
C SER A 90 24.71 7.90 11.52
N GLY A 91 25.69 8.81 11.44
CA GLY A 91 26.35 9.45 12.58
C GLY A 91 25.52 10.55 13.26
N THR A 92 24.48 11.07 12.59
CA THR A 92 23.54 12.03 13.20
C THR A 92 22.84 11.37 14.39
N PRO A 93 22.79 12.01 15.58
CA PRO A 93 22.06 11.46 16.72
C PRO A 93 20.64 11.04 16.34
N TRP A 94 20.21 9.87 16.76
CA TRP A 94 18.91 9.34 16.37
C TRP A 94 17.74 10.27 16.73
N ARG A 95 17.85 11.01 17.85
CA ARG A 95 16.84 12.01 18.26
C ARG A 95 16.71 13.18 17.27
N GLU A 96 17.79 13.56 16.62
CA GLU A 96 17.77 14.60 15.57
C GLU A 96 17.13 14.08 14.30
N ARG A 97 17.42 12.82 13.90
CA ARG A 97 16.73 12.17 12.77
C ARG A 97 15.22 12.06 13.03
N VAL A 98 14.82 11.64 14.24
CA VAL A 98 13.43 11.60 14.70
C VAL A 98 12.77 12.97 14.61
N ALA A 99 13.41 14.02 15.11
CA ALA A 99 12.86 15.38 15.04
C ALA A 99 12.66 15.86 13.59
N LEU A 100 13.61 15.57 12.70
CA LEU A 100 13.51 15.92 11.29
C LEU A 100 12.36 15.16 10.60
N LEU A 101 12.25 13.85 10.83
CA LEU A 101 11.21 13.05 10.19
C LEU A 101 9.80 13.34 10.73
N ARG A 102 9.66 13.76 11.99
CA ARG A 102 8.40 14.31 12.50
C ARG A 102 7.99 15.58 11.75
N ARG A 103 8.95 16.48 11.48
CA ARG A 103 8.67 17.65 10.62
C ARG A 103 8.25 17.24 9.20
N ALA A 104 8.88 16.21 8.64
CA ALA A 104 8.49 15.69 7.33
C ALA A 104 7.04 15.17 7.34
N ALA A 105 6.64 14.43 8.35
CA ALA A 105 5.26 13.98 8.55
C ALA A 105 4.29 15.17 8.71
N ASP A 106 4.70 16.24 9.40
CA ASP A 106 3.88 17.44 9.54
C ASP A 106 3.70 18.17 8.21
N VAL A 107 4.76 18.30 7.40
CA VAL A 107 4.68 18.87 6.03
C VAL A 107 3.74 18.05 5.13
N ILE A 108 3.77 16.71 5.22
CA ILE A 108 2.85 15.84 4.47
C ILE A 108 1.41 16.09 4.91
N SER A 109 1.11 16.11 6.21
CA SER A 109 -0.24 16.38 6.73
C SER A 109 -0.73 17.80 6.43
N GLU A 110 0.14 18.81 6.44
CA GLU A 110 -0.21 20.19 6.07
C GLU A 110 -0.63 20.31 4.61
N ARG A 111 -0.08 19.46 3.74
CA ARG A 111 -0.38 19.38 2.30
C ARG A 111 -1.40 18.30 1.94
N SER A 112 -2.08 17.70 2.92
CA SER A 112 -2.89 16.49 2.70
C SER A 112 -3.98 16.68 1.64
N ASN A 113 -4.65 17.82 1.60
CA ASN A 113 -5.74 18.06 0.63
C ASN A 113 -5.24 18.16 -0.82
N GLU A 114 -4.13 18.86 -1.05
CA GLU A 114 -3.56 19.01 -2.39
C GLU A 114 -2.89 17.70 -2.90
N LEU A 115 -2.24 16.96 -1.98
CA LEU A 115 -1.66 15.65 -2.28
C LEU A 115 -2.75 14.61 -2.56
N ALA A 116 -3.83 14.61 -1.78
CA ALA A 116 -4.97 13.73 -2.00
C ALA A 116 -5.69 14.05 -3.32
N ALA A 117 -5.88 15.33 -3.64
CA ALA A 117 -6.48 15.73 -4.90
C ALA A 117 -5.62 15.33 -6.11
N LEU A 118 -4.29 15.47 -6.03
CA LEU A 118 -3.37 14.96 -7.03
C LEU A 118 -3.54 13.45 -7.20
N MET A 119 -3.55 12.70 -6.10
CA MET A 119 -3.68 11.25 -6.10
C MET A 119 -5.01 10.77 -6.70
N SER A 120 -6.11 11.51 -6.46
CA SER A 120 -7.39 11.21 -7.11
C SER A 120 -7.31 11.34 -8.63
N MET A 121 -6.57 12.32 -9.14
CA MET A 121 -6.33 12.49 -10.58
C MET A 121 -5.31 11.50 -11.13
N GLU A 122 -4.28 11.13 -10.35
CA GLU A 122 -3.16 10.30 -10.80
C GLU A 122 -3.49 8.82 -10.84
N VAL A 123 -4.16 8.30 -9.82
CA VAL A 123 -4.40 6.85 -9.67
C VAL A 123 -5.87 6.48 -9.50
N GLY A 124 -6.79 7.45 -9.51
CA GLY A 124 -8.22 7.17 -9.46
C GLY A 124 -8.80 6.89 -8.07
N LYS A 125 -8.14 7.29 -6.98
CA LYS A 125 -8.66 7.17 -5.61
C LYS A 125 -9.76 8.21 -5.35
N ASN A 126 -10.85 7.82 -4.68
CA ASN A 126 -11.82 8.79 -4.21
C ASN A 126 -11.23 9.68 -3.10
N ARG A 127 -11.90 10.80 -2.81
CA ARG A 127 -11.43 11.84 -1.86
C ARG A 127 -11.02 11.27 -0.50
N LEU A 128 -11.86 10.41 0.08
CA LEU A 128 -11.65 9.90 1.42
C LEU A 128 -10.48 8.91 1.47
N GLU A 129 -10.38 8.04 0.48
CA GLU A 129 -9.29 7.08 0.38
C GLU A 129 -7.96 7.75 0.05
N ALA A 130 -7.97 8.82 -0.77
CA ALA A 130 -6.79 9.61 -1.06
C ALA A 130 -6.29 10.39 0.16
N LEU A 131 -7.20 11.05 0.91
CA LEU A 131 -6.86 11.69 2.18
C LEU A 131 -6.34 10.68 3.20
N GLY A 132 -6.96 9.49 3.26
CA GLY A 132 -6.52 8.41 4.13
C GLY A 132 -5.10 7.95 3.82
N ASP A 133 -4.74 7.80 2.56
CA ASP A 133 -3.39 7.40 2.11
C ASP A 133 -2.33 8.44 2.53
N VAL A 134 -2.61 9.74 2.34
CA VAL A 134 -1.68 10.81 2.73
C VAL A 134 -1.46 10.85 4.24
N GLU A 135 -2.53 10.77 5.03
CA GLU A 135 -2.41 10.79 6.49
C GLU A 135 -1.80 9.48 7.04
N GLU A 136 -2.08 8.34 6.41
CA GLU A 136 -1.40 7.08 6.73
C GLU A 136 0.11 7.19 6.50
N ALA A 137 0.54 7.83 5.42
CA ALA A 137 1.96 8.09 5.14
C ALA A 137 2.63 8.90 6.26
N ALA A 138 1.98 9.98 6.70
CA ALA A 138 2.48 10.80 7.80
C ALA A 138 2.50 10.03 9.14
N ASP A 139 1.44 9.27 9.42
CA ASP A 139 1.34 8.49 10.65
C ASP A 139 2.30 7.30 10.69
N LEU A 140 2.64 6.68 9.55
CA LEU A 140 3.71 5.67 9.47
C LEU A 140 5.05 6.25 9.91
N ILE A 141 5.41 7.43 9.37
CA ILE A 141 6.65 8.12 9.77
C ILE A 141 6.63 8.45 11.27
N ARG A 142 5.52 9.02 11.79
CA ARG A 142 5.37 9.36 13.22
C ARG A 142 5.49 8.13 14.11
N TYR A 143 4.88 7.03 13.69
CA TYR A 143 4.93 5.78 14.44
C TYR A 143 6.34 5.18 14.48
N TYR A 144 7.07 5.22 13.37
CA TYR A 144 8.46 4.74 13.36
C TYR A 144 9.39 5.65 14.18
N CYS A 145 9.14 6.95 14.21
CA CYS A 145 9.77 7.87 15.15
C CYS A 145 9.47 7.50 16.61
N GLN A 146 8.21 7.13 16.90
CA GLN A 146 7.82 6.66 18.23
C GLN A 146 8.53 5.36 18.62
N GLN A 147 8.69 4.41 17.67
CA GLN A 147 9.45 3.19 17.93
C GLN A 147 10.93 3.45 18.26
N MET A 148 11.56 4.47 17.68
CA MET A 148 12.90 4.89 18.07
C MET A 148 12.92 5.45 19.50
N ASP A 149 11.93 6.26 19.87
CA ASP A 149 11.83 6.80 21.25
C ASP A 149 11.57 5.67 22.27
N ASP A 150 10.62 4.79 22.01
CA ASP A 150 10.19 3.70 22.92
C ASP A 150 11.33 2.70 23.20
N ASN A 151 12.27 2.58 22.26
CA ASN A 151 13.40 1.65 22.36
C ASN A 151 14.75 2.36 22.57
N ASP A 152 14.76 3.64 22.97
CA ASP A 152 15.97 4.46 23.18
C ASP A 152 17.00 4.31 22.04
N GLY A 153 16.53 4.42 20.79
CA GLY A 153 17.36 4.27 19.59
C GLY A 153 17.89 2.85 19.36
N PHE A 154 17.29 1.85 20.01
CA PHE A 154 17.68 0.43 19.95
C PHE A 154 19.11 0.17 20.42
N ALA A 155 19.52 0.81 21.53
CA ALA A 155 20.79 0.57 22.20
C ALA A 155 20.51 0.12 23.65
N HIS A 156 20.69 -1.16 23.93
CA HIS A 156 20.32 -1.76 25.21
C HIS A 156 21.53 -2.31 25.95
N GLN A 157 21.59 -2.06 27.26
CA GLN A 157 22.55 -2.73 28.14
C GLN A 157 22.18 -4.22 28.26
N MET A 158 23.21 -5.05 28.27
CA MET A 158 23.09 -6.50 28.43
C MET A 158 23.64 -6.96 29.80
N GLY A 159 23.58 -8.24 30.08
CA GLY A 159 24.18 -8.82 31.29
C GLY A 159 25.70 -8.68 31.31
N GLN A 160 26.30 -8.77 32.51
CA GLN A 160 27.76 -8.70 32.75
C GLN A 160 28.25 -10.01 33.34
N LEU A 161 29.45 -10.45 32.96
CA LEU A 161 30.10 -11.64 33.53
C LEU A 161 31.05 -11.25 34.69
N SER A 162 31.49 -9.97 34.76
CA SER A 162 32.31 -9.40 35.81
C SER A 162 31.98 -7.92 35.99
N ASP A 163 32.35 -7.35 37.13
CA ASP A 163 32.05 -5.96 37.50
C ASP A 163 32.68 -4.91 36.58
N ASN A 164 33.79 -5.24 35.91
CA ASN A 164 34.51 -4.38 34.99
C ASN A 164 34.17 -4.64 33.51
N GLU A 165 33.17 -5.50 33.24
CA GLU A 165 32.70 -5.78 31.87
C GLU A 165 31.39 -5.07 31.58
N HIS A 166 31.37 -4.26 30.51
CA HIS A 166 30.20 -3.51 30.06
C HIS A 166 29.77 -4.02 28.68
N THR A 167 28.63 -4.71 28.62
CA THR A 167 28.11 -5.29 27.41
C THR A 167 26.81 -4.61 26.97
N ARG A 168 26.65 -4.42 25.67
CA ARG A 168 25.44 -3.84 25.11
C ARG A 168 25.12 -4.41 23.72
N SER A 169 23.85 -4.44 23.39
CA SER A 169 23.34 -4.68 22.05
C SER A 169 22.93 -3.37 21.41
N VAL A 170 23.41 -3.10 20.20
CA VAL A 170 23.13 -1.86 19.46
C VAL A 170 22.70 -2.21 18.04
N LEU A 171 21.52 -1.75 17.63
CA LEU A 171 21.10 -1.86 16.25
C LEU A 171 21.68 -0.70 15.42
N LYS A 172 22.28 -1.04 14.28
CA LYS A 172 22.94 -0.10 13.36
C LYS A 172 22.34 -0.21 11.95
N PRO A 173 22.20 0.92 11.22
CA PRO A 173 21.71 0.89 9.84
C PRO A 173 22.62 0.05 8.92
N TYR A 174 22.05 -0.45 7.84
CA TYR A 174 22.78 -1.23 6.85
C TYR A 174 23.62 -0.37 5.91
N GLY A 175 23.07 0.73 5.39
CA GLY A 175 23.72 1.56 4.37
C GLY A 175 22.74 2.21 3.42
N VAL A 176 22.87 1.92 2.12
CA VAL A 176 21.95 2.38 1.08
C VAL A 176 20.76 1.44 0.98
N TRP A 177 19.57 1.99 1.15
CA TRP A 177 18.32 1.25 1.11
C TRP A 177 17.49 1.61 -0.13
N ALA A 178 17.12 0.61 -0.93
CA ALA A 178 16.20 0.83 -2.04
C ALA A 178 14.74 0.74 -1.56
N VAL A 179 13.89 1.66 -2.03
CA VAL A 179 12.45 1.64 -1.85
C VAL A 179 11.79 1.65 -3.23
N ILE A 180 11.09 0.57 -3.57
CA ILE A 180 10.33 0.45 -4.82
C ILE A 180 8.86 0.34 -4.45
N SER A 181 8.07 1.37 -4.77
CA SER A 181 6.67 1.49 -4.37
C SER A 181 5.69 1.25 -5.52
N PRO A 182 4.47 0.76 -5.23
CA PRO A 182 3.42 0.53 -6.21
C PRO A 182 2.62 1.82 -6.48
N PHE A 183 1.68 1.74 -7.43
CA PHE A 183 0.78 2.86 -7.74
C PHE A 183 -0.41 3.00 -6.79
N ASN A 184 -0.84 1.89 -6.17
CA ASN A 184 -2.14 1.85 -5.48
C ASN A 184 -2.19 2.56 -4.13
N PHE A 185 -1.05 2.72 -3.46
CA PHE A 185 -0.85 3.59 -2.28
C PHE A 185 0.45 4.38 -2.48
N PRO A 186 0.44 5.33 -3.43
CA PRO A 186 1.68 5.95 -3.90
C PRO A 186 2.35 6.84 -2.85
N MET A 187 1.60 7.31 -1.83
CA MET A 187 2.17 8.07 -0.71
C MET A 187 2.53 7.16 0.46
N ALA A 188 1.60 6.35 0.99
CA ALA A 188 1.83 5.55 2.21
C ALA A 188 2.88 4.45 2.00
N LEU A 189 2.82 3.71 0.88
CA LEU A 189 3.78 2.64 0.59
C LEU A 189 5.12 3.14 0.02
N ALA A 190 5.28 4.44 -0.19
CA ALA A 190 6.55 5.09 -0.42
C ALA A 190 7.11 5.69 0.88
N ALA A 191 6.34 6.54 1.55
CA ALA A 191 6.74 7.26 2.75
C ALA A 191 6.97 6.35 3.97
N GLY A 192 6.16 5.30 4.12
CA GLY A 192 6.33 4.33 5.21
C GLY A 192 7.69 3.64 5.17
N PRO A 193 8.00 2.85 4.12
CA PRO A 193 9.30 2.20 4.00
C PRO A 193 10.49 3.18 3.99
N ALA A 194 10.36 4.32 3.29
CA ALA A 194 11.40 5.34 3.29
C ALA A 194 11.62 5.94 4.69
N GLY A 195 10.53 6.26 5.41
CA GLY A 195 10.59 6.77 6.78
C GLY A 195 11.24 5.78 7.75
N GLY A 196 10.90 4.49 7.63
CA GLY A 196 11.54 3.41 8.41
C GLY A 196 13.04 3.31 8.14
N ALA A 197 13.46 3.33 6.89
CA ALA A 197 14.86 3.30 6.50
C ALA A 197 15.61 4.55 6.98
N LEU A 198 15.04 5.75 6.78
CA LEU A 198 15.64 7.03 7.15
C LEU A 198 15.78 7.19 8.65
N VAL A 199 14.74 6.87 9.46
CA VAL A 199 14.81 7.01 10.92
C VAL A 199 15.83 6.07 11.53
N ALA A 200 15.99 4.86 10.95
CA ALA A 200 17.02 3.91 11.32
C ALA A 200 18.45 4.42 11.01
N GLY A 201 18.59 5.38 10.09
CA GLY A 201 19.87 6.00 9.69
C GLY A 201 20.41 5.50 8.34
N ASN A 202 19.61 4.80 7.53
CA ASN A 202 19.96 4.47 6.14
C ASN A 202 19.72 5.68 5.22
N THR A 203 20.43 5.73 4.11
CA THR A 203 20.10 6.59 2.97
C THR A 203 19.20 5.86 2.00
N VAL A 204 18.39 6.56 1.21
CA VAL A 204 17.33 5.97 0.39
C VAL A 204 17.49 6.29 -1.08
N VAL A 205 17.38 5.25 -1.92
CA VAL A 205 17.17 5.35 -3.36
C VAL A 205 15.72 4.92 -3.63
N PHE A 206 14.88 5.88 -4.03
CA PHE A 206 13.45 5.68 -4.18
C PHE A 206 13.03 5.61 -5.65
N LYS A 207 12.32 4.54 -6.00
CA LYS A 207 11.69 4.34 -7.31
C LYS A 207 10.18 4.16 -7.15
N PRO A 208 9.36 5.14 -7.53
CA PRO A 208 7.91 4.97 -7.62
C PRO A 208 7.51 4.08 -8.80
N SER A 209 6.30 3.51 -8.76
CA SER A 209 5.65 3.03 -9.99
C SER A 209 5.55 4.17 -11.00
N PRO A 210 5.67 3.91 -12.32
CA PRO A 210 5.44 4.94 -13.34
C PRO A 210 4.12 5.68 -13.15
N GLN A 211 3.02 4.96 -12.83
CA GLN A 211 1.69 5.52 -12.60
C GLN A 211 1.55 6.33 -11.29
N GLY A 212 2.53 6.27 -10.37
CA GLY A 212 2.58 7.04 -9.11
C GLY A 212 3.74 8.02 -9.06
N SER A 213 4.32 8.36 -10.22
CA SER A 213 5.53 9.20 -10.28
C SER A 213 5.29 10.61 -9.78
N PHE A 214 4.11 11.19 -10.01
CA PHE A 214 3.83 12.55 -9.56
C PHE A 214 3.71 12.63 -8.03
N THR A 215 2.92 11.73 -7.43
CA THR A 215 2.86 11.63 -5.96
C THR A 215 4.24 11.34 -5.37
N GLY A 216 5.05 10.47 -6.01
CA GLY A 216 6.43 10.20 -5.61
C GLY A 216 7.32 11.44 -5.65
N TYR A 217 7.20 12.29 -6.67
CA TYR A 217 7.92 13.57 -6.74
C TYR A 217 7.49 14.53 -5.62
N LYS A 218 6.18 14.58 -5.32
CA LYS A 218 5.65 15.39 -4.22
C LYS A 218 6.13 14.90 -2.84
N LEU A 219 6.29 13.60 -2.66
CA LEU A 219 6.95 13.05 -1.46
C LEU A 219 8.39 13.55 -1.33
N TYR A 220 9.17 13.52 -2.43
CA TYR A 220 10.52 14.09 -2.44
C TYR A 220 10.51 15.58 -2.02
N GLU A 221 9.57 16.37 -2.57
CA GLU A 221 9.44 17.78 -2.19
C GLU A 221 9.11 17.96 -0.69
N CYS A 222 8.21 17.15 -0.13
CA CYS A 222 7.88 17.20 1.31
C CYS A 222 9.10 16.91 2.19
N LEU A 223 9.90 15.89 1.84
CA LEU A 223 11.11 15.54 2.58
C LEU A 223 12.18 16.64 2.47
N ARG A 224 12.39 17.22 1.28
CA ARG A 224 13.30 18.35 1.03
C ARG A 224 12.89 19.57 1.87
N ASP A 225 11.60 19.93 1.82
CA ASP A 225 11.06 21.11 2.51
C ASP A 225 11.09 20.97 4.04
N ALA A 226 11.04 19.72 4.54
CA ALA A 226 11.29 19.41 5.95
C ALA A 226 12.76 19.55 6.36
N GLY A 227 13.68 19.73 5.39
CA GLY A 227 15.11 19.92 5.63
C GLY A 227 15.94 18.63 5.60
N LEU A 228 15.47 17.57 4.91
CA LEU A 228 16.28 16.37 4.71
C LEU A 228 17.54 16.72 3.90
N PRO A 229 18.75 16.34 4.34
CA PRO A 229 20.00 16.69 3.65
C PRO A 229 20.06 16.08 2.24
N SER A 230 20.69 16.80 1.31
CA SER A 230 21.01 16.26 -0.03
C SER A 230 21.83 14.96 0.11
N GLY A 231 21.66 14.04 -0.83
CA GLY A 231 22.33 12.74 -0.81
C GLY A 231 21.68 11.68 0.11
N VAL A 232 20.73 12.07 0.98
CA VAL A 232 20.05 11.13 1.88
C VAL A 232 18.85 10.47 1.23
N PHE A 233 18.20 11.15 0.27
CA PHE A 233 17.04 10.63 -0.46
C PHE A 233 17.12 11.02 -1.95
N HIS A 234 16.97 10.03 -2.83
CA HIS A 234 17.03 10.20 -4.28
C HIS A 234 15.72 9.73 -4.90
N TYR A 235 15.21 10.48 -5.89
CA TYR A 235 13.98 10.18 -6.61
C TYR A 235 14.30 9.76 -8.06
N LEU A 236 14.03 8.48 -8.37
CA LEU A 236 14.37 7.83 -9.64
C LEU A 236 13.10 7.28 -10.32
N PRO A 237 12.30 8.11 -11.01
CA PRO A 237 11.13 7.61 -11.74
C PRO A 237 11.56 6.82 -12.98
N GLY A 238 10.70 5.91 -13.43
CA GLY A 238 10.94 5.08 -14.62
C GLY A 238 10.32 3.71 -14.52
N GLY A 239 10.47 2.93 -15.58
CA GLY A 239 9.90 1.60 -15.75
C GLY A 239 10.67 0.49 -15.04
N ASP A 240 10.50 -0.73 -15.58
CA ASP A 240 11.09 -1.94 -15.01
C ASP A 240 12.63 -1.95 -15.13
N GLU A 241 13.19 -1.30 -16.14
CA GLU A 241 14.61 -1.19 -16.37
C GLU A 241 15.32 -0.47 -15.21
N VAL A 242 14.71 0.60 -14.67
CA VAL A 242 15.25 1.34 -13.51
C VAL A 242 15.17 0.47 -12.25
N GLY A 243 14.05 -0.22 -12.05
CA GLY A 243 13.91 -1.17 -10.94
C GLY A 243 14.94 -2.30 -11.00
N ALA A 244 15.12 -2.88 -12.18
CA ALA A 244 16.10 -3.94 -12.40
C ALA A 244 17.55 -3.46 -12.20
N ALA A 245 17.88 -2.21 -12.61
CA ALA A 245 19.19 -1.61 -12.37
C ALA A 245 19.46 -1.46 -10.86
N ILE A 246 18.50 -0.93 -10.09
CA ILE A 246 18.60 -0.81 -8.63
C ILE A 246 18.79 -2.17 -7.95
N VAL A 247 18.00 -3.18 -8.34
CA VAL A 247 18.07 -4.55 -7.75
C VAL A 247 19.41 -5.22 -8.02
N ARG A 248 20.01 -4.98 -9.20
CA ARG A 248 21.33 -5.54 -9.56
C ARG A 248 22.51 -4.78 -8.98
N HIS A 249 22.30 -3.53 -8.53
CA HIS A 249 23.40 -2.66 -8.13
C HIS A 249 24.09 -3.17 -6.86
N PRO A 250 25.41 -3.47 -6.87
CA PRO A 250 26.11 -4.08 -5.74
C PRO A 250 26.16 -3.16 -4.52
N GLY A 251 26.02 -1.86 -4.72
CA GLY A 251 26.08 -0.85 -3.69
C GLY A 251 24.78 -0.62 -2.92
N VAL A 252 23.69 -1.29 -3.25
CA VAL A 252 22.43 -1.28 -2.48
C VAL A 252 22.53 -2.34 -1.39
N ASP A 253 22.35 -1.95 -0.13
CA ASP A 253 22.58 -2.78 1.06
C ASP A 253 21.29 -3.42 1.60
N GLY A 254 20.12 -2.88 1.28
CA GLY A 254 18.82 -3.42 1.64
C GLY A 254 17.74 -2.94 0.67
N ILE A 255 16.61 -3.66 0.62
CA ILE A 255 15.51 -3.33 -0.29
C ILE A 255 14.15 -3.53 0.38
N THR A 256 13.26 -2.56 0.16
CA THR A 256 11.81 -2.72 0.37
C THR A 256 11.11 -2.61 -0.98
N PHE A 257 10.28 -3.60 -1.27
CA PHE A 257 9.43 -3.65 -2.46
C PHE A 257 7.99 -3.93 -2.06
N THR A 258 7.06 -3.22 -2.67
CA THR A 258 5.63 -3.57 -2.64
C THR A 258 5.12 -3.62 -4.08
N GLY A 259 4.47 -4.73 -4.46
CA GLY A 259 3.96 -4.92 -5.81
C GLY A 259 3.45 -6.34 -6.07
N SER A 260 3.49 -6.77 -7.34
CA SER A 260 3.02 -8.09 -7.74
C SER A 260 3.87 -9.24 -7.17
N TYR A 261 3.22 -10.39 -6.95
CA TYR A 261 3.89 -11.63 -6.51
C TYR A 261 5.06 -12.02 -7.42
N GLN A 262 4.84 -11.95 -8.73
CA GLN A 262 5.86 -12.35 -9.71
C GLN A 262 7.13 -11.50 -9.60
N VAL A 263 6.98 -10.18 -9.58
CA VAL A 263 8.13 -9.24 -9.48
C VAL A 263 8.79 -9.34 -8.11
N GLY A 264 7.98 -9.41 -7.03
CA GLY A 264 8.51 -9.54 -5.67
C GLY A 264 9.35 -10.80 -5.48
N MET A 265 8.90 -11.94 -6.00
CA MET A 265 9.66 -13.19 -5.95
C MET A 265 10.92 -13.17 -6.81
N GLU A 266 10.91 -12.46 -7.93
CA GLU A 266 12.11 -12.26 -8.75
C GLU A 266 13.16 -11.41 -7.98
N ILE A 267 12.74 -10.31 -7.38
CA ILE A 267 13.60 -9.47 -6.53
C ILE A 267 14.15 -10.30 -5.36
N TYR A 268 13.29 -11.04 -4.65
CA TYR A 268 13.67 -11.85 -3.50
C TYR A 268 14.77 -12.87 -3.84
N LYS A 269 14.66 -13.53 -4.99
CA LYS A 269 15.64 -14.51 -5.45
C LYS A 269 16.95 -13.89 -5.93
N ARG A 270 16.90 -12.69 -6.52
CA ARG A 270 18.06 -12.07 -7.17
C ARG A 270 18.87 -11.15 -6.27
N PHE A 271 18.18 -10.33 -5.44
CA PHE A 271 18.82 -9.26 -4.68
C PHE A 271 19.89 -9.77 -3.69
N ALA A 272 19.61 -10.85 -2.99
CA ALA A 272 20.52 -11.45 -2.01
C ALA A 272 21.28 -12.68 -2.55
N SER A 273 21.39 -12.85 -3.87
CA SER A 273 21.96 -14.08 -4.47
C SER A 273 23.46 -14.27 -4.23
N GLN A 274 24.22 -13.19 -4.02
CA GLN A 274 25.68 -13.26 -3.80
C GLN A 274 26.04 -13.35 -2.32
N TYR A 275 25.34 -12.63 -1.45
CA TYR A 275 25.43 -12.71 0.00
C TYR A 275 24.14 -12.19 0.65
N PRO A 276 23.89 -12.53 1.93
CA PRO A 276 22.65 -12.12 2.60
C PRO A 276 22.51 -10.60 2.69
N LYS A 277 21.39 -10.10 2.18
CA LYS A 277 20.95 -8.70 2.31
C LYS A 277 19.49 -8.67 2.79
N PRO A 278 19.10 -7.71 3.65
CA PRO A 278 17.72 -7.58 4.08
C PRO A 278 16.81 -7.28 2.88
N THR A 279 15.72 -8.05 2.79
CA THR A 279 14.78 -7.99 1.68
C THR A 279 13.38 -7.98 2.27
N VAL A 280 12.77 -6.80 2.38
CA VAL A 280 11.42 -6.58 2.91
C VAL A 280 10.46 -6.45 1.74
N ILE A 281 9.70 -7.49 1.47
CA ILE A 281 8.82 -7.57 0.30
C ILE A 281 7.41 -7.82 0.76
N GLU A 282 6.49 -6.96 0.31
CA GLU A 282 5.05 -7.13 0.42
C GLU A 282 4.46 -7.30 -0.98
N MET A 283 3.65 -8.34 -1.14
CA MET A 283 3.10 -8.74 -2.43
C MET A 283 1.57 -8.79 -2.38
N GLY A 284 0.97 -9.24 -3.46
CA GLY A 284 -0.46 -9.34 -3.61
C GLY A 284 -1.16 -10.26 -2.62
N GLY A 285 -2.48 -10.33 -2.74
CA GLY A 285 -3.32 -11.15 -1.89
C GLY A 285 -4.53 -11.71 -2.66
N LYS A 286 -5.03 -12.85 -2.20
CA LYS A 286 -6.32 -13.41 -2.62
C LYS A 286 -7.20 -13.55 -1.39
N ASN A 287 -7.68 -12.42 -0.91
CA ASN A 287 -8.20 -12.28 0.43
C ASN A 287 -9.64 -12.79 0.56
N PRO A 288 -9.91 -13.74 1.46
CA PRO A 288 -11.24 -14.26 1.70
C PRO A 288 -12.03 -13.42 2.70
N ALA A 289 -13.34 -13.40 2.55
CA ALA A 289 -14.28 -13.22 3.64
C ALA A 289 -15.06 -14.51 3.84
N ILE A 290 -15.20 -14.96 5.08
CA ILE A 290 -16.01 -16.12 5.46
C ILE A 290 -17.25 -15.61 6.18
N VAL A 291 -18.44 -16.10 5.81
CA VAL A 291 -19.72 -15.69 6.38
C VAL A 291 -20.44 -16.92 6.92
N SER A 292 -20.54 -17.01 8.24
CA SER A 292 -21.28 -18.05 8.95
C SER A 292 -22.79 -17.86 8.81
N ALA A 293 -23.56 -18.93 8.93
CA ALA A 293 -25.01 -18.88 9.02
C ALA A 293 -25.53 -18.08 10.24
N LYS A 294 -24.64 -17.79 11.21
CA LYS A 294 -24.93 -17.00 12.43
C LYS A 294 -24.52 -15.52 12.29
N ALA A 295 -24.11 -15.09 11.08
CA ALA A 295 -23.66 -13.73 10.85
C ALA A 295 -24.82 -12.73 10.76
N ASP A 296 -24.52 -11.46 11.09
CA ASP A 296 -25.32 -10.33 10.63
C ASP A 296 -25.02 -10.09 9.15
N LEU A 297 -25.97 -10.45 8.28
CA LEU A 297 -25.78 -10.43 6.84
C LEU A 297 -25.71 -9.01 6.26
N ASP A 298 -26.35 -8.02 6.89
CA ASP A 298 -26.24 -6.62 6.45
C ASP A 298 -24.88 -6.06 6.79
N LEU A 299 -24.37 -6.34 7.99
CA LEU A 299 -23.00 -6.01 8.39
C LEU A 299 -21.97 -6.68 7.46
N ALA A 300 -22.15 -7.97 7.16
CA ALA A 300 -21.28 -8.73 6.29
C ALA A 300 -21.26 -8.16 4.85
N ALA A 301 -22.44 -7.91 4.28
CA ALA A 301 -22.58 -7.36 2.94
C ALA A 301 -21.96 -5.96 2.82
N ASP A 302 -22.16 -5.08 3.82
CA ASP A 302 -21.53 -3.75 3.86
C ASP A 302 -19.99 -3.84 3.92
N GLY A 303 -19.46 -4.70 4.78
CA GLY A 303 -18.02 -4.89 4.92
C GLY A 303 -17.37 -5.48 3.68
N ILE A 304 -17.98 -6.49 3.09
CA ILE A 304 -17.50 -7.12 1.85
C ILE A 304 -17.54 -6.13 0.69
N MET A 305 -18.65 -5.40 0.49
CA MET A 305 -18.77 -4.39 -0.56
C MET A 305 -17.67 -3.33 -0.45
N ARG A 306 -17.48 -2.76 0.74
CA ARG A 306 -16.43 -1.75 0.97
C ARG A 306 -15.03 -2.28 0.71
N SER A 307 -14.76 -3.51 1.12
CA SER A 307 -13.46 -4.15 0.90
C SER A 307 -13.22 -4.51 -0.57
N ALA A 308 -14.24 -5.01 -1.27
CA ALA A 308 -14.09 -5.48 -2.65
C ALA A 308 -14.04 -4.34 -3.67
N PHE A 309 -14.77 -3.25 -3.44
CA PHE A 309 -14.97 -2.19 -4.43
C PHE A 309 -14.32 -0.86 -4.08
N GLY A 310 -13.88 -0.66 -2.83
CA GLY A 310 -13.05 0.49 -2.48
C GLY A 310 -11.82 0.56 -3.38
N PHE A 311 -11.53 1.76 -3.91
CA PHE A 311 -10.47 1.99 -4.89
C PHE A 311 -10.48 0.97 -6.06
N SER A 312 -11.67 0.64 -6.55
CA SER A 312 -11.87 -0.29 -7.68
C SER A 312 -11.21 -1.67 -7.47
N GLY A 313 -11.17 -2.15 -6.22
CA GLY A 313 -10.53 -3.42 -5.88
C GLY A 313 -9.01 -3.45 -6.05
N GLN A 314 -8.37 -2.32 -6.32
CA GLN A 314 -6.92 -2.20 -6.56
C GLN A 314 -6.13 -2.10 -5.25
N LYS A 315 -6.46 -2.93 -4.30
CA LYS A 315 -5.77 -3.05 -3.00
C LYS A 315 -5.27 -4.49 -2.85
N CYS A 316 -4.03 -4.65 -2.41
CA CYS A 316 -3.49 -5.96 -2.03
C CYS A 316 -4.38 -6.64 -0.95
N SER A 317 -5.08 -5.83 -0.14
CA SER A 317 -5.99 -6.25 0.92
C SER A 317 -7.46 -6.36 0.50
N ALA A 318 -7.83 -6.09 -0.76
CA ALA A 318 -9.23 -6.15 -1.20
C ALA A 318 -9.82 -7.56 -1.05
N CYS A 319 -11.06 -7.64 -0.55
CA CYS A 319 -11.81 -8.89 -0.57
C CYS A 319 -12.14 -9.27 -2.01
N SER A 320 -11.70 -10.42 -2.47
CA SER A 320 -11.91 -10.88 -3.84
C SER A 320 -12.57 -12.24 -3.94
N ARG A 321 -12.81 -12.90 -2.78
CA ARG A 321 -13.51 -14.18 -2.67
C ARG A 321 -14.29 -14.26 -1.36
N VAL A 322 -15.49 -14.82 -1.43
CA VAL A 322 -16.39 -14.96 -0.27
C VAL A 322 -16.86 -16.40 -0.18
N TYR A 323 -16.63 -17.01 0.97
CA TYR A 323 -17.16 -18.33 1.32
C TYR A 323 -18.32 -18.17 2.29
N VAL A 324 -19.48 -18.65 1.92
CA VAL A 324 -20.74 -18.44 2.65
C VAL A 324 -21.35 -19.78 3.01
N GLU A 325 -21.70 -20.00 4.27
CA GLU A 325 -22.46 -21.18 4.64
C GLU A 325 -23.80 -21.23 3.89
N ARG A 326 -24.15 -22.39 3.31
CA ARG A 326 -25.29 -22.56 2.37
C ARG A 326 -26.62 -22.00 2.89
N PRO A 327 -26.98 -22.09 4.20
CA PRO A 327 -28.27 -21.57 4.66
C PRO A 327 -28.48 -20.08 4.41
N VAL A 328 -27.41 -19.29 4.26
CA VAL A 328 -27.46 -17.82 4.08
C VAL A 328 -26.87 -17.36 2.75
N LEU A 329 -26.47 -18.29 1.87
CA LEU A 329 -25.81 -17.99 0.60
C LEU A 329 -26.65 -17.09 -0.34
N GLU A 330 -27.91 -17.47 -0.56
CA GLU A 330 -28.80 -16.75 -1.48
C GLU A 330 -29.07 -15.33 -0.98
N GLU A 331 -29.38 -15.19 0.32
CA GLU A 331 -29.66 -13.89 0.92
C GLU A 331 -28.43 -12.96 0.90
N LEU A 332 -27.26 -13.46 1.29
CA LEU A 332 -26.02 -12.65 1.25
C LEU A 332 -25.66 -12.25 -0.19
N THR A 333 -25.76 -13.17 -1.14
CA THR A 333 -25.46 -12.89 -2.55
C THR A 333 -26.39 -11.82 -3.11
N ALA A 334 -27.69 -11.87 -2.78
CA ALA A 334 -28.66 -10.84 -3.18
C ALA A 334 -28.32 -9.47 -2.56
N LYS A 335 -27.98 -9.44 -1.27
CA LYS A 335 -27.56 -8.22 -0.57
C LYS A 335 -26.28 -7.60 -1.17
N LEU A 336 -25.29 -8.43 -1.53
CA LEU A 336 -24.06 -7.97 -2.18
C LEU A 336 -24.36 -7.39 -3.59
N ALA A 337 -25.20 -8.07 -4.37
CA ALA A 337 -25.59 -7.59 -5.68
C ALA A 337 -26.34 -6.26 -5.63
N GLU A 338 -27.23 -6.09 -4.66
CA GLU A 338 -27.95 -4.82 -4.44
C GLU A 338 -26.96 -3.68 -4.13
N ARG A 339 -26.02 -3.91 -3.18
CA ARG A 339 -25.00 -2.92 -2.82
C ARG A 339 -24.07 -2.59 -3.98
N ALA A 340 -23.68 -3.58 -4.77
CA ALA A 340 -22.85 -3.37 -5.97
C ALA A 340 -23.54 -2.43 -6.97
N ARG A 341 -24.86 -2.58 -7.20
CA ARG A 341 -25.63 -1.71 -8.10
C ARG A 341 -25.79 -0.27 -7.57
N GLN A 342 -25.66 -0.05 -6.27
CA GLN A 342 -25.77 1.26 -5.64
C GLN A 342 -24.44 2.02 -5.61
N VAL A 343 -23.33 1.39 -5.97
CA VAL A 343 -22.01 2.04 -6.02
C VAL A 343 -22.00 3.11 -7.10
N VAL A 344 -21.72 4.34 -6.73
CA VAL A 344 -21.56 5.45 -7.69
C VAL A 344 -20.15 5.37 -8.27
N VAL A 345 -20.07 5.10 -9.58
CA VAL A 345 -18.83 5.03 -10.35
C VAL A 345 -18.67 6.30 -11.17
N GLY A 346 -17.50 6.94 -11.12
CA GLY A 346 -17.27 8.19 -11.85
C GLY A 346 -15.89 8.81 -11.58
N ASP A 347 -15.73 10.10 -11.90
CA ASP A 347 -14.51 10.83 -11.59
C ASP A 347 -14.33 10.91 -10.06
N PRO A 348 -13.27 10.31 -9.50
CA PRO A 348 -13.07 10.24 -8.06
C PRO A 348 -12.78 11.59 -7.40
N VAL A 349 -12.53 12.63 -8.20
CA VAL A 349 -12.47 14.03 -7.71
C VAL A 349 -13.84 14.52 -7.26
N GLU A 350 -14.93 13.94 -7.77
CA GLU A 350 -16.30 14.35 -7.45
C GLU A 350 -16.76 13.78 -6.09
N ARG A 351 -17.49 14.59 -5.30
CA ARG A 351 -17.89 14.28 -3.92
C ARG A 351 -18.71 13.00 -3.78
N GLN A 352 -19.62 12.73 -4.70
CA GLN A 352 -20.56 11.61 -4.65
C GLN A 352 -19.95 10.29 -5.13
N VAL A 353 -18.78 10.32 -5.73
CA VAL A 353 -18.16 9.15 -6.33
C VAL A 353 -17.51 8.28 -5.25
N TYR A 354 -17.93 7.02 -5.21
CA TYR A 354 -17.36 6.02 -4.34
C TYR A 354 -16.22 5.25 -5.02
N MET A 355 -16.38 4.90 -6.30
CA MET A 355 -15.45 4.08 -7.06
C MET A 355 -14.97 4.82 -8.32
N GLY A 356 -13.67 5.03 -8.43
CA GLY A 356 -13.01 5.59 -9.60
C GLY A 356 -12.73 4.55 -10.68
N PRO A 357 -11.85 4.88 -11.66
CA PRO A 357 -11.40 3.93 -12.70
C PRO A 357 -10.43 2.89 -12.16
N VAL A 358 -10.17 1.87 -12.96
CA VAL A 358 -8.95 1.05 -12.85
C VAL A 358 -7.78 1.77 -13.52
N ILE A 359 -6.56 1.41 -13.14
CA ILE A 359 -5.36 2.20 -13.43
C ILE A 359 -5.02 2.33 -14.93
N ASP A 360 -5.23 1.29 -15.70
CA ASP A 360 -4.84 1.23 -17.10
C ASP A 360 -5.73 0.29 -17.94
N GLN A 361 -5.46 0.23 -19.23
CA GLN A 361 -6.17 -0.62 -20.18
C GLN A 361 -5.93 -2.11 -19.90
N GLU A 362 -4.76 -2.49 -19.39
CA GLU A 362 -4.48 -3.90 -19.04
C GLU A 362 -5.38 -4.37 -17.89
N ALA A 363 -5.69 -3.50 -16.94
CA ALA A 363 -6.64 -3.79 -15.87
C ALA A 363 -8.08 -3.92 -16.41
N VAL A 364 -8.47 -3.10 -17.39
CA VAL A 364 -9.77 -3.23 -18.08
C VAL A 364 -9.86 -4.56 -18.82
N ASP A 365 -8.80 -4.96 -19.52
CA ASP A 365 -8.79 -6.21 -20.29
C ASP A 365 -8.82 -7.43 -19.36
N ARG A 366 -8.06 -7.41 -18.28
CA ARG A 366 -8.09 -8.44 -17.22
C ARG A 366 -9.47 -8.56 -16.57
N PHE A 367 -10.17 -7.43 -16.37
CA PHE A 367 -11.55 -7.42 -15.90
C PHE A 367 -12.50 -8.12 -16.90
N ARG A 368 -12.42 -7.79 -18.20
CA ARG A 368 -13.23 -8.42 -19.26
C ARG A 368 -13.03 -9.93 -19.29
N GLU A 369 -11.78 -10.37 -19.29
CA GLU A 369 -11.44 -11.80 -19.30
C GLU A 369 -12.05 -12.54 -18.11
N ALA A 370 -11.95 -11.96 -16.90
CA ALA A 370 -12.53 -12.54 -15.68
C ALA A 370 -14.06 -12.61 -15.74
N VAL A 371 -14.71 -11.57 -16.29
CA VAL A 371 -16.18 -11.55 -16.48
C VAL A 371 -16.64 -12.58 -17.51
N ASP A 372 -15.93 -12.69 -18.64
CA ASP A 372 -16.28 -13.66 -19.70
C ASP A 372 -16.10 -15.10 -19.21
N GLU A 373 -15.08 -15.34 -18.39
CA GLU A 373 -14.90 -16.62 -17.71
C GLU A 373 -16.03 -16.91 -16.72
N ALA A 374 -16.38 -15.94 -15.89
CA ALA A 374 -17.49 -16.10 -14.95
C ALA A 374 -18.84 -16.32 -15.62
N ARG A 375 -19.08 -15.71 -16.79
CA ARG A 375 -20.30 -15.97 -17.62
C ARG A 375 -20.33 -17.37 -18.19
N ARG A 376 -19.19 -17.94 -18.55
CA ARG A 376 -19.08 -19.29 -19.09
C ARG A 376 -19.23 -20.38 -18.03
N ASP A 377 -18.60 -20.15 -16.86
CA ASP A 377 -18.39 -21.21 -15.86
C ASP A 377 -19.26 -21.01 -14.59
N GLY A 378 -20.08 -19.95 -14.54
CA GLY A 378 -20.95 -19.60 -13.43
C GLY A 378 -22.01 -18.56 -13.78
N THR A 379 -22.20 -17.59 -12.87
CA THR A 379 -23.22 -16.54 -13.06
C THR A 379 -22.66 -15.18 -12.63
N VAL A 380 -22.81 -14.17 -13.49
CA VAL A 380 -22.62 -12.77 -13.13
C VAL A 380 -23.91 -12.26 -12.48
N VAL A 381 -23.88 -12.00 -11.17
CA VAL A 381 -25.06 -11.62 -10.37
C VAL A 381 -25.31 -10.11 -10.42
N ALA A 382 -24.23 -9.33 -10.50
CA ALA A 382 -24.27 -7.87 -10.69
C ALA A 382 -23.00 -7.39 -11.40
N GLY A 383 -23.10 -6.30 -12.17
CA GLY A 383 -22.00 -5.71 -12.92
C GLY A 383 -21.60 -6.53 -14.16
N GLY A 384 -20.30 -6.52 -14.46
CA GLY A 384 -19.73 -7.21 -15.62
C GLY A 384 -19.64 -6.35 -16.87
N GLU A 385 -19.85 -5.03 -16.75
CA GLU A 385 -19.76 -4.10 -17.88
C GLU A 385 -18.48 -3.24 -17.76
N VAL A 386 -17.86 -2.98 -18.92
CA VAL A 386 -16.95 -1.85 -19.08
C VAL A 386 -17.81 -0.63 -19.35
N LEU A 387 -17.69 0.38 -18.51
CA LEU A 387 -18.51 1.58 -18.60
C LEU A 387 -17.91 2.51 -19.66
N LYS A 388 -18.75 2.96 -20.59
CA LYS A 388 -18.34 3.93 -21.61
C LYS A 388 -18.35 5.33 -21.00
N GLY A 389 -17.26 6.05 -21.18
CA GLY A 389 -17.19 7.47 -20.85
C GLY A 389 -17.94 8.35 -21.85
N GLY A 390 -18.18 9.61 -21.45
CA GLY A 390 -18.82 10.64 -22.27
C GLY A 390 -20.34 10.79 -22.08
N GLY A 391 -20.89 11.89 -22.56
CA GLY A 391 -22.31 12.27 -22.36
C GLY A 391 -22.59 12.60 -20.89
N ASP A 392 -23.67 12.03 -20.35
CA ASP A 392 -24.05 12.15 -18.94
C ASP A 392 -23.31 11.14 -18.03
N GLY A 393 -22.39 10.33 -18.58
CA GLY A 393 -21.57 9.35 -17.87
C GLY A 393 -20.26 9.91 -17.35
N PRO A 394 -19.35 9.04 -16.82
CA PRO A 394 -18.01 9.45 -16.43
C PRO A 394 -17.20 9.98 -17.63
N PRO A 395 -16.08 10.71 -17.43
CA PRO A 395 -15.16 11.05 -18.52
C PRO A 395 -14.67 9.82 -19.32
N GLU A 396 -14.01 10.03 -20.45
CA GLU A 396 -13.36 8.94 -21.19
C GLU A 396 -12.16 8.41 -20.41
N GLY A 397 -12.37 7.35 -19.62
CA GLY A 397 -11.38 6.74 -18.76
C GLY A 397 -11.58 5.23 -18.61
N ASN A 398 -10.83 4.63 -17.70
CA ASN A 398 -10.77 3.17 -17.51
C ASN A 398 -11.85 2.66 -16.53
N TYR A 399 -13.11 2.96 -16.77
CA TYR A 399 -14.20 2.64 -15.85
C TYR A 399 -14.79 1.24 -16.10
N VAL A 400 -14.97 0.48 -15.01
CA VAL A 400 -15.62 -0.83 -15.02
C VAL A 400 -16.64 -0.91 -13.88
N ALA A 401 -17.68 -1.71 -14.05
CA ALA A 401 -18.72 -1.88 -13.04
C ALA A 401 -18.23 -2.74 -11.86
N PRO A 402 -18.63 -2.44 -10.61
CA PRO A 402 -18.39 -3.34 -9.49
C PRO A 402 -19.13 -4.67 -9.74
N THR A 403 -18.42 -5.79 -9.67
CA THR A 403 -18.90 -7.08 -10.19
C THR A 403 -18.93 -8.15 -9.11
N VAL A 404 -20.11 -8.78 -8.98
CA VAL A 404 -20.35 -9.93 -8.09
C VAL A 404 -20.66 -11.15 -8.96
N VAL A 405 -19.92 -12.23 -8.76
CA VAL A 405 -20.14 -13.49 -9.50
C VAL A 405 -20.28 -14.69 -8.56
N THR A 406 -20.96 -15.73 -9.02
CA THR A 406 -20.96 -17.05 -8.38
C THR A 406 -20.30 -18.05 -9.31
N VAL A 407 -19.26 -18.73 -8.83
CA VAL A 407 -18.55 -19.81 -9.53
C VAL A 407 -18.20 -20.90 -8.51
N PRO A 408 -17.87 -22.13 -8.93
CA PRO A 408 -17.45 -23.18 -8.00
C PRO A 408 -16.25 -22.75 -7.13
N PRO A 409 -16.16 -23.18 -5.86
CA PRO A 409 -15.15 -22.70 -4.92
C PRO A 409 -13.70 -23.07 -5.28
N ASN A 410 -13.52 -24.09 -6.14
CA ASN A 410 -12.21 -24.50 -6.67
C ASN A 410 -11.83 -23.81 -7.99
N HIS A 411 -12.67 -22.92 -8.51
CA HIS A 411 -12.41 -22.19 -9.74
C HIS A 411 -11.19 -21.27 -9.62
N ARG A 412 -10.47 -21.01 -10.74
CA ARG A 412 -9.27 -20.14 -10.71
C ARG A 412 -9.57 -18.72 -10.21
N LEU A 413 -10.78 -18.22 -10.41
CA LEU A 413 -11.23 -16.92 -9.89
C LEU A 413 -11.23 -16.84 -8.35
N PHE A 414 -11.13 -17.97 -7.64
CA PHE A 414 -10.87 -18.04 -6.20
C PHE A 414 -9.36 -18.14 -5.85
N LYS A 415 -8.47 -18.31 -6.84
CA LYS A 415 -7.04 -18.55 -6.61
C LYS A 415 -6.15 -17.40 -7.08
N GLN A 416 -6.50 -16.75 -8.20
CA GLN A 416 -5.68 -15.71 -8.80
C GLN A 416 -6.12 -14.31 -8.37
N GLU A 417 -5.15 -13.46 -8.03
CA GLU A 417 -5.38 -12.04 -7.81
C GLU A 417 -5.72 -11.35 -9.13
N LEU A 418 -6.82 -10.61 -9.17
CA LEU A 418 -7.27 -9.88 -10.36
C LEU A 418 -6.95 -8.38 -10.29
N PHE A 419 -6.93 -7.81 -9.08
CA PHE A 419 -6.67 -6.39 -8.82
C PHE A 419 -7.62 -5.44 -9.55
N VAL A 420 -8.91 -5.80 -9.57
CA VAL A 420 -10.03 -5.09 -10.21
C VAL A 420 -11.28 -5.24 -9.33
N PRO A 421 -12.37 -4.46 -9.52
CA PRO A 421 -13.56 -4.51 -8.68
C PRO A 421 -14.41 -5.75 -8.98
N PHE A 422 -13.94 -6.90 -8.55
CA PHE A 422 -14.49 -8.21 -8.85
C PHE A 422 -14.44 -9.12 -7.61
N VAL A 423 -15.59 -9.64 -7.19
CA VAL A 423 -15.69 -10.57 -6.08
C VAL A 423 -16.41 -11.85 -6.46
N ALA A 424 -15.80 -13.01 -6.18
CA ALA A 424 -16.39 -14.32 -6.39
C ALA A 424 -17.01 -14.83 -5.08
N VAL A 425 -18.22 -15.39 -5.17
CA VAL A 425 -18.97 -15.92 -4.04
C VAL A 425 -19.22 -17.42 -4.27
N ALA A 426 -19.00 -18.24 -3.24
CA ALA A 426 -19.31 -19.67 -3.26
C ALA A 426 -19.92 -20.12 -1.92
N GLY A 427 -20.85 -21.11 -2.02
CA GLY A 427 -21.42 -21.77 -0.85
C GLY A 427 -20.52 -22.88 -0.33
N VAL A 428 -20.46 -23.00 1.00
CA VAL A 428 -19.77 -24.06 1.74
C VAL A 428 -20.72 -24.75 2.72
N ASP A 429 -20.40 -25.98 3.11
CA ASP A 429 -21.25 -26.76 4.00
C ASP A 429 -20.93 -26.52 5.49
N SER A 430 -19.74 -25.99 5.79
CA SER A 430 -19.29 -25.72 7.16
C SER A 430 -18.19 -24.69 7.23
N LEU A 431 -17.94 -24.14 8.44
CA LEU A 431 -16.77 -23.29 8.74
C LEU A 431 -15.44 -24.04 8.46
N GLU A 432 -15.40 -25.35 8.72
CA GLU A 432 -14.21 -26.16 8.44
C GLU A 432 -13.85 -26.15 6.95
N GLU A 433 -14.82 -26.40 6.08
CA GLU A 433 -14.64 -26.33 4.62
C GLU A 433 -14.23 -24.92 4.19
N ALA A 434 -14.89 -23.88 4.75
CA ALA A 434 -14.53 -22.48 4.47
C ALA A 434 -13.08 -22.16 4.81
N LEU A 435 -12.59 -22.60 5.96
CA LEU A 435 -11.21 -22.39 6.43
C LEU A 435 -10.21 -23.16 5.54
N GLN A 436 -10.51 -24.41 5.19
CA GLN A 436 -9.67 -25.19 4.29
C GLN A 436 -9.53 -24.50 2.91
N LEU A 437 -10.65 -24.09 2.30
CA LEU A 437 -10.64 -23.37 1.03
C LEU A 437 -9.99 -21.99 1.11
N ALA A 438 -10.19 -21.28 2.21
CA ALA A 438 -9.57 -19.98 2.46
C ALA A 438 -8.05 -20.07 2.58
N ASN A 439 -7.54 -21.12 3.23
CA ASN A 439 -6.11 -21.36 3.39
C ASN A 439 -5.46 -22.00 2.16
N ASP A 440 -6.23 -22.63 1.27
CA ASP A 440 -5.72 -23.25 0.04
C ASP A 440 -5.41 -22.19 -1.04
N THR A 441 -4.35 -21.43 -0.80
CA THR A 441 -3.82 -20.38 -1.69
C THR A 441 -2.34 -20.14 -1.39
N GLU A 442 -1.62 -19.64 -2.39
CA GLU A 442 -0.22 -19.19 -2.22
C GLU A 442 -0.13 -17.88 -1.39
N TYR A 443 -1.24 -17.16 -1.26
CA TYR A 443 -1.33 -15.89 -0.54
C TYR A 443 -1.76 -16.05 0.91
N GLY A 444 -1.43 -15.07 1.74
CA GLY A 444 -1.84 -15.00 3.15
C GLY A 444 -1.76 -13.57 3.67
N LEU A 445 -2.36 -12.60 2.93
CA LEU A 445 -2.27 -11.19 3.35
C LEU A 445 -3.34 -10.84 4.37
N THR A 446 -4.63 -10.84 3.96
CA THR A 446 -5.72 -10.49 4.86
C THR A 446 -6.85 -11.52 4.80
N ALA A 447 -7.67 -11.60 5.86
CA ALA A 447 -8.89 -12.40 5.90
C ALA A 447 -9.94 -11.77 6.82
N GLY A 448 -11.21 -11.83 6.40
CA GLY A 448 -12.36 -11.36 7.18
C GLY A 448 -13.28 -12.50 7.58
N PHE A 449 -13.92 -12.36 8.76
CA PHE A 449 -14.91 -13.31 9.25
C PHE A 449 -16.14 -12.61 9.81
N TYR A 450 -17.31 -13.18 9.56
CA TYR A 450 -18.59 -12.72 10.09
C TYR A 450 -19.31 -13.85 10.79
N SER A 451 -19.52 -13.70 12.08
CA SER A 451 -20.29 -14.60 12.96
C SER A 451 -20.58 -13.91 14.28
N THR A 452 -21.69 -14.28 14.92
CA THR A 452 -22.03 -13.89 16.30
C THR A 452 -21.69 -15.00 17.30
N ASP A 453 -21.10 -16.10 16.85
CA ASP A 453 -20.71 -17.23 17.70
C ASP A 453 -19.23 -17.15 18.10
N ASP A 454 -18.96 -16.99 19.38
CA ASP A 454 -17.61 -16.84 19.91
C ASP A 454 -16.72 -18.07 19.64
N ALA A 455 -17.27 -19.28 19.61
CA ALA A 455 -16.50 -20.48 19.33
C ALA A 455 -16.03 -20.51 17.86
N GLU A 456 -16.88 -20.10 16.93
CA GLU A 456 -16.52 -19.94 15.52
C GLU A 456 -15.46 -18.84 15.34
N VAL A 457 -15.59 -17.71 16.06
CA VAL A 457 -14.60 -16.63 16.04
C VAL A 457 -13.24 -17.11 16.52
N GLN A 458 -13.19 -17.82 17.65
CA GLN A 458 -11.92 -18.35 18.18
C GLN A 458 -11.31 -19.38 17.24
N ARG A 459 -12.13 -20.22 16.61
CA ARG A 459 -11.67 -21.18 15.62
C ARG A 459 -11.08 -20.48 14.39
N PHE A 460 -11.78 -19.46 13.85
CA PHE A 460 -11.25 -18.66 12.74
C PHE A 460 -9.91 -18.03 13.07
N LEU A 461 -9.78 -17.35 14.23
CA LEU A 461 -8.54 -16.70 14.64
C LEU A 461 -7.38 -17.69 14.85
N GLY A 462 -7.68 -18.92 15.24
CA GLY A 462 -6.68 -19.97 15.46
C GLY A 462 -6.23 -20.71 14.19
N GLU A 463 -7.07 -20.78 13.15
CA GLU A 463 -6.83 -21.64 11.99
C GLU A 463 -6.58 -20.89 10.69
N ILE A 464 -6.95 -19.61 10.58
CA ILE A 464 -6.75 -18.84 9.33
C ILE A 464 -5.29 -18.47 9.12
N GLU A 465 -4.79 -18.66 7.90
CA GLU A 465 -3.40 -18.40 7.52
C GLU A 465 -3.27 -17.05 6.80
N ALA A 466 -3.46 -15.96 7.55
CA ALA A 466 -3.30 -14.60 7.04
C ALA A 466 -2.62 -13.70 8.08
N GLY A 467 -1.82 -12.75 7.61
CA GLY A 467 -1.09 -11.83 8.48
C GLY A 467 -1.97 -10.76 9.12
N VAL A 468 -3.12 -10.42 8.50
CA VAL A 468 -4.07 -9.41 9.01
C VAL A 468 -5.48 -9.99 9.00
N VAL A 469 -6.14 -10.02 10.15
CA VAL A 469 -7.46 -10.65 10.27
C VAL A 469 -8.47 -9.71 10.90
N TYR A 470 -9.73 -9.84 10.49
CA TYR A 470 -10.86 -9.05 10.96
C TYR A 470 -12.06 -9.93 11.29
N VAL A 471 -12.80 -9.54 12.32
CA VAL A 471 -14.08 -10.15 12.69
C VAL A 471 -15.14 -9.07 12.78
N ASN A 472 -16.29 -9.28 12.13
CA ASN A 472 -17.49 -8.42 12.16
C ASN A 472 -17.22 -6.94 11.84
N ARG A 473 -16.33 -6.65 10.88
CA ARG A 473 -15.94 -5.30 10.55
C ARG A 473 -16.76 -4.73 9.40
N ARG A 474 -17.53 -3.67 9.67
CA ARG A 474 -18.33 -2.96 8.66
C ARG A 474 -17.49 -2.08 7.73
N ALA A 475 -16.42 -1.49 8.22
CA ALA A 475 -15.61 -0.54 7.45
C ALA A 475 -14.73 -1.18 6.36
N GLY A 476 -14.77 -2.50 6.23
CA GLY A 476 -14.02 -3.29 5.23
C GLY A 476 -13.68 -4.66 5.78
N ALA A 477 -14.08 -5.71 5.09
CA ALA A 477 -13.93 -7.10 5.53
C ALA A 477 -12.47 -7.51 5.69
N THR A 478 -11.56 -6.92 4.90
CA THR A 478 -10.15 -7.28 4.82
C THR A 478 -9.22 -6.06 4.70
N THR A 479 -9.70 -4.84 4.95
CA THR A 479 -8.94 -3.59 4.85
C THR A 479 -8.99 -2.76 6.13
N GLY A 480 -8.21 -1.70 6.20
CA GLY A 480 -8.28 -0.66 7.24
C GLY A 480 -7.31 -0.85 8.38
N ALA A 481 -6.16 -1.46 8.13
CA ALA A 481 -5.02 -1.37 9.04
C ALA A 481 -4.60 0.10 9.22
N TRP A 482 -4.03 0.42 10.39
CA TRP A 482 -3.50 1.75 10.68
C TRP A 482 -2.26 1.63 11.57
N PRO A 483 -1.22 2.47 11.36
CA PRO A 483 0.02 2.41 12.13
C PRO A 483 -0.23 2.49 13.64
N GLY A 484 0.35 1.57 14.39
CA GLY A 484 0.21 1.47 15.84
C GLY A 484 -1.15 0.99 16.35
N VAL A 485 -2.12 0.72 15.45
CA VAL A 485 -3.47 0.18 15.78
C VAL A 485 -3.61 -1.24 15.29
N GLN A 486 -3.39 -1.46 14.01
CA GLN A 486 -3.35 -2.78 13.41
C GLN A 486 -2.23 -2.84 12.38
N PRO A 487 -1.14 -3.53 12.68
CA PRO A 487 -0.02 -3.71 11.76
C PRO A 487 -0.45 -4.44 10.48
N PHE A 488 0.22 -4.14 9.37
CA PHE A 488 -0.10 -4.69 8.07
C PHE A 488 1.09 -5.43 7.47
N GLY A 489 0.94 -6.74 7.21
CA GLY A 489 1.97 -7.57 6.60
C GLY A 489 1.46 -8.94 6.21
N GLY A 490 2.06 -9.53 5.18
CA GLY A 490 1.64 -10.79 4.59
C GLY A 490 2.35 -12.02 5.15
N TRP A 491 1.64 -13.14 5.14
CA TRP A 491 2.17 -14.49 5.30
C TRP A 491 2.29 -15.17 3.95
N LYS A 492 2.87 -16.36 3.91
CA LYS A 492 3.07 -17.15 2.68
C LYS A 492 3.72 -16.31 1.56
N GLY A 493 3.16 -16.34 0.37
CA GLY A 493 3.61 -15.55 -0.78
C GLY A 493 3.17 -14.09 -0.80
N SER A 494 2.54 -13.59 0.29
CA SER A 494 2.17 -12.18 0.40
C SER A 494 3.21 -11.32 1.11
N GLY A 495 4.17 -11.91 1.82
CA GLY A 495 5.22 -11.16 2.51
C GLY A 495 6.47 -11.98 2.82
N SER A 496 7.64 -11.33 2.82
CA SER A 496 8.93 -12.04 2.98
C SER A 496 9.45 -12.12 4.41
N SER A 497 9.03 -11.22 5.30
CA SER A 497 9.65 -11.09 6.62
C SER A 497 8.74 -11.46 7.80
N GLY A 498 7.43 -11.49 7.60
CA GLY A 498 6.44 -11.68 8.66
C GLY A 498 6.42 -10.57 9.73
N LYS A 499 7.07 -9.43 9.47
CA LYS A 499 7.10 -8.25 10.35
C LYS A 499 6.34 -7.12 9.68
N ALA A 500 5.17 -6.85 10.22
CA ALA A 500 4.17 -5.99 9.60
C ALA A 500 4.56 -4.50 9.63
N GLY A 501 4.28 -3.80 8.52
CA GLY A 501 4.36 -2.35 8.43
C GLY A 501 3.42 -1.68 9.44
N GLY A 502 3.83 -0.55 10.04
CA GLY A 502 3.09 0.10 11.11
C GLY A 502 3.05 -0.69 12.42
N GLY A 503 3.86 -1.75 12.57
CA GLY A 503 3.94 -2.61 13.73
C GLY A 503 5.23 -2.44 14.55
N LEU A 504 5.26 -3.09 15.72
CA LEU A 504 6.33 -2.99 16.72
C LEU A 504 7.71 -3.41 16.21
N TYR A 505 7.76 -4.28 15.21
CA TYR A 505 9.00 -4.91 14.75
C TYR A 505 9.48 -4.39 13.39
N TYR A 506 8.78 -3.41 12.81
CA TYR A 506 9.06 -2.99 11.44
C TYR A 506 10.38 -2.24 11.30
N VAL A 507 10.65 -1.25 12.19
CA VAL A 507 11.85 -0.42 12.13
C VAL A 507 13.14 -1.24 12.28
N GLN A 508 13.10 -2.30 13.07
CA GLN A 508 14.24 -3.19 13.29
C GLN A 508 14.74 -3.87 12.01
N GLN A 509 13.87 -4.06 11.00
CA GLN A 509 14.24 -4.67 9.72
C GLN A 509 15.25 -3.84 8.93
N PHE A 510 15.32 -2.53 9.19
CA PHE A 510 16.25 -1.59 8.56
C PHE A 510 17.59 -1.49 9.28
N MET A 511 17.80 -2.32 10.30
CA MET A 511 19.00 -2.30 11.15
C MET A 511 19.52 -3.72 11.39
N ARG A 512 20.81 -3.79 11.76
CA ARG A 512 21.49 -5.03 12.16
C ARG A 512 22.13 -4.88 13.53
N GLU A 513 22.07 -5.94 14.31
CA GLU A 513 22.61 -5.96 15.65
C GLU A 513 24.15 -6.01 15.66
N GLN A 514 24.75 -5.21 16.51
CA GLN A 514 26.14 -5.30 16.90
C GLN A 514 26.23 -5.51 18.42
N SER A 515 26.73 -6.68 18.82
CA SER A 515 27.11 -6.93 20.22
C SER A 515 28.45 -6.25 20.53
N GLN A 516 28.49 -5.48 21.59
CA GLN A 516 29.67 -4.71 22.03
C GLN A 516 30.03 -5.09 23.46
N THR A 517 31.33 -5.33 23.73
CA THR A 517 31.88 -5.56 25.06
C THR A 517 33.06 -4.61 25.28
N VAL A 518 33.06 -3.88 26.40
CA VAL A 518 34.16 -3.05 26.85
C VAL A 518 34.58 -3.55 28.23
N ILE A 519 35.87 -3.71 28.45
CA ILE A 519 36.48 -4.09 29.75
C ILE A 519 37.32 -2.90 30.20
N ASP A 520 37.05 -2.38 31.41
CA ASP A 520 37.79 -1.27 32.05
C ASP A 520 39.04 -1.74 32.76
#